data_f42c8a12a6991dc6a783c9540fc12991
#
_entry.id   f42c8a12a6991dc6a783c9540fc12991
#
_cell.length_a   1.000
_cell.length_b   1.000
_cell.length_c   1.000
_cell.angle_alpha   90.00
_cell.angle_beta   90.00
_cell.angle_gamma   90.00
#
_symmetry.space_group_name_H-M   'P 1'
#
loop_
_entity.id
_entity.type
_entity.pdbx_description
1 polymer ?
#
loop_
_entity_poly.entity_id
_entity_poly.type
_entity_poly.pdbx_seq_one_letter_code
_entity_poly.pdbx_strand_id
1 'polypeptide(L)'
;MPCDEGLKQIDRWWGFLQHAYPAREFDKRVFFPLRGYGVRHIGGKRGEGFRPSRCEFVGPKRRIGHPAQDIFIYDGNQDGFDDRTGGPIEVLSIAEGIVLSTFAEWSPLPEEPGNGNRGGNYLWIYHPALHVFAYYAHLQEVKVDLGQRVAGGQAVATLGRTGTNAYAERSPTHLHLMLLRAEDMRPVDPFPLLMGSHESR
;
A
#
# COMPACT_ATOMS: atom_id res chain seq x y z
N MET A 1 18.08 -11.24 -12.40
CA MET A 1 18.37 -10.00 -13.15
C MET A 1 19.43 -9.25 -12.34
N PRO A 2 20.56 -8.84 -12.93
CA PRO A 2 21.54 -8.01 -12.24
C PRO A 2 20.90 -6.67 -11.82
N CYS A 3 21.28 -6.12 -10.67
CA CYS A 3 20.74 -4.85 -10.15
C CYS A 3 20.78 -3.71 -11.19
N ASP A 4 21.82 -3.65 -12.01
CA ASP A 4 22.03 -2.57 -12.99
C ASP A 4 21.05 -2.60 -14.18
N GLU A 5 20.62 -3.79 -14.62
CA GLU A 5 19.63 -3.89 -15.70
C GLU A 5 18.22 -3.52 -15.20
N GLY A 6 17.90 -3.91 -13.96
CA GLY A 6 16.65 -3.51 -13.33
C GLY A 6 16.53 -2.00 -13.17
N LEU A 7 17.60 -1.32 -12.76
CA LEU A 7 17.64 0.14 -12.62
C LEU A 7 17.47 0.87 -13.96
N LYS A 8 18.12 0.41 -15.05
CA LYS A 8 17.94 0.99 -16.38
C LYS A 8 16.50 0.85 -16.90
N GLN A 9 15.83 -0.23 -16.56
CA GLN A 9 14.43 -0.41 -16.93
C GLN A 9 13.52 0.52 -16.13
N ILE A 10 13.81 0.74 -14.85
CA ILE A 10 13.09 1.69 -13.99
C ILE A 10 13.24 3.11 -14.54
N ASP A 11 14.41 3.55 -14.96
CA ASP A 11 14.65 4.87 -15.54
C ASP A 11 13.78 5.11 -16.79
N ARG A 12 13.64 4.09 -17.65
CA ARG A 12 12.77 4.19 -18.84
C ARG A 12 11.30 4.31 -18.48
N TRP A 13 10.83 3.51 -17.52
CA TRP A 13 9.45 3.58 -17.03
C TRP A 13 9.18 4.92 -16.35
N TRP A 14 10.13 5.41 -15.58
CA TRP A 14 10.02 6.70 -14.92
C TRP A 14 9.87 7.84 -15.93
N GLY A 15 10.70 7.90 -16.95
CA GLY A 15 10.59 8.88 -18.04
C GLY A 15 9.25 8.84 -18.77
N PHE A 16 8.73 7.63 -19.05
CA PHE A 16 7.41 7.45 -19.62
C PHE A 16 6.30 7.99 -18.71
N LEU A 17 6.32 7.62 -17.43
CA LEU A 17 5.29 8.04 -16.46
C LEU A 17 5.27 9.55 -16.26
N GLN A 18 6.42 10.22 -16.20
CA GLN A 18 6.50 11.67 -16.09
C GLN A 18 5.89 12.38 -17.32
N HIS A 19 6.08 11.80 -18.50
CA HIS A 19 5.51 12.35 -19.73
C HIS A 19 4.00 12.10 -19.82
N ALA A 20 3.56 10.87 -19.49
CA ALA A 20 2.16 10.47 -19.57
C ALA A 20 1.29 11.11 -18.50
N TYR A 21 1.87 11.34 -17.30
CA TYR A 21 1.18 11.86 -16.13
C TYR A 21 2.00 12.99 -15.46
N PRO A 22 2.03 14.19 -16.03
CA PRO A 22 2.80 15.30 -15.48
C PRO A 22 2.32 15.68 -14.08
N ALA A 23 3.23 15.76 -13.12
CA ALA A 23 2.91 16.00 -11.69
C ALA A 23 2.03 17.25 -11.45
N ARG A 24 2.21 18.31 -12.27
CA ARG A 24 1.44 19.55 -12.20
C ARG A 24 -0.06 19.38 -12.46
N GLU A 25 -0.48 18.28 -13.06
CA GLU A 25 -1.87 17.97 -13.41
C GLU A 25 -2.61 17.19 -12.31
N PHE A 26 -1.93 16.93 -11.19
CA PHE A 26 -2.44 16.14 -10.07
C PHE A 26 -2.43 16.95 -8.78
N ASP A 27 -3.49 16.75 -7.98
CA ASP A 27 -3.58 17.32 -6.64
C ASP A 27 -2.59 16.62 -5.71
N LYS A 28 -1.85 17.42 -4.93
CA LYS A 28 -0.84 16.95 -3.98
C LYS A 28 -1.34 16.80 -2.54
N ARG A 29 -2.63 17.08 -2.29
CA ARG A 29 -3.20 16.87 -0.95
C ARG A 29 -3.10 15.42 -0.56
N VAL A 30 -2.69 15.18 0.68
CA VAL A 30 -2.52 13.84 1.24
C VAL A 30 -3.66 13.53 2.19
N PHE A 31 -4.19 12.31 2.09
CA PHE A 31 -5.28 11.80 2.91
C PHE A 31 -4.81 10.57 3.69
N PHE A 32 -5.33 10.41 4.90
CA PHE A 32 -5.05 9.20 5.67
C PHE A 32 -5.72 7.99 5.00
N PRO A 33 -5.03 6.83 4.85
CA PRO A 33 -5.48 5.77 3.96
C PRO A 33 -6.60 4.87 4.50
N LEU A 34 -7.08 5.09 5.71
CA LEU A 34 -8.20 4.35 6.31
C LEU A 34 -9.27 5.31 6.84
N ARG A 35 -10.52 5.15 6.39
CA ARG A 35 -11.63 5.96 6.87
C ARG A 35 -11.88 5.76 8.36
N GLY A 36 -12.04 6.85 9.10
CA GLY A 36 -12.29 6.83 10.54
C GLY A 36 -11.08 6.50 11.42
N TYR A 37 -9.90 6.43 10.81
CA TYR A 37 -8.62 6.19 11.47
C TYR A 37 -7.67 7.36 11.23
N GLY A 38 -6.57 7.41 11.97
CA GLY A 38 -5.58 8.47 11.90
C GLY A 38 -4.21 7.99 12.38
N VAL A 39 -3.25 8.90 12.45
CA VAL A 39 -1.82 8.64 12.68
C VAL A 39 -1.54 7.78 13.93
N ARG A 40 -2.35 7.89 14.98
CA ARG A 40 -2.20 7.10 16.22
C ARG A 40 -2.35 5.58 16.02
N HIS A 41 -2.90 5.15 14.89
CA HIS A 41 -3.10 3.75 14.56
C HIS A 41 -1.95 3.14 13.74
N ILE A 42 -0.96 3.96 13.38
CA ILE A 42 0.26 3.48 12.73
C ILE A 42 1.09 2.71 13.75
N GLY A 43 1.55 1.51 13.39
CA GLY A 43 2.35 0.65 14.23
C GLY A 43 3.70 1.28 14.60
N GLY A 44 4.05 1.14 15.89
CA GLY A 44 5.16 1.90 16.45
C GLY A 44 4.76 3.34 16.78
N LYS A 45 5.15 3.83 17.95
CA LYS A 45 4.70 5.14 18.47
C LYS A 45 5.14 6.34 17.62
N ARG A 46 6.17 6.16 16.77
CA ARG A 46 6.78 7.23 15.94
C ARG A 46 7.20 6.72 14.57
N GLY A 47 6.49 5.73 14.01
CA GLY A 47 6.81 5.15 12.71
C GLY A 47 7.96 4.14 12.73
N GLU A 48 8.34 3.59 13.89
CA GLU A 48 9.43 2.59 14.01
C GLU A 48 9.11 1.26 13.30
N GLY A 49 7.89 1.10 12.77
CA GLY A 49 7.51 -0.03 11.91
C GLY A 49 8.28 -0.07 10.60
N PHE A 50 8.69 1.10 10.09
CA PHE A 50 9.46 1.20 8.85
C PHE A 50 10.92 0.77 9.06
N ARG A 51 11.31 -0.33 8.43
CA ARG A 51 12.66 -0.94 8.54
C ARG A 51 13.14 -1.40 7.16
N PRO A 52 13.43 -0.48 6.22
CA PRO A 52 13.86 -0.85 4.87
C PRO A 52 15.21 -1.56 4.93
N SER A 53 15.37 -2.63 4.16
CA SER A 53 16.68 -3.20 3.89
C SER A 53 17.19 -2.71 2.53
N ARG A 54 18.51 -2.66 2.35
CA ARG A 54 19.10 -2.40 1.03
C ARG A 54 18.78 -3.58 0.11
N CYS A 55 18.18 -3.37 -1.05
CA CYS A 55 17.91 -4.38 -2.09
C CYS A 55 16.74 -5.34 -1.81
N GLU A 56 15.65 -4.90 -1.21
CA GLU A 56 14.47 -5.75 -0.94
C GLU A 56 13.78 -6.29 -2.20
N PHE A 57 13.89 -5.59 -3.32
CA PHE A 57 13.22 -5.97 -4.57
C PHE A 57 14.13 -6.63 -5.60
N VAL A 58 15.47 -6.60 -5.42
CA VAL A 58 16.42 -7.03 -6.44
C VAL A 58 17.60 -7.80 -5.84
N GLY A 59 17.41 -9.08 -5.46
CA GLY A 59 18.55 -9.91 -5.09
C GLY A 59 18.24 -11.13 -4.23
N PRO A 60 19.13 -12.15 -4.24
CA PRO A 60 18.90 -13.46 -3.60
C PRO A 60 19.09 -13.45 -2.06
N LYS A 61 19.57 -12.39 -1.46
CA LYS A 61 19.76 -12.30 -0.01
C LYS A 61 18.65 -11.46 0.62
N ARG A 62 17.53 -12.10 0.88
CA ARG A 62 16.47 -11.57 1.75
C ARG A 62 17.02 -11.24 3.14
N ARG A 63 17.38 -9.99 3.40
CA ARG A 63 17.28 -9.49 4.77
C ARG A 63 15.83 -9.13 5.00
N ILE A 64 15.24 -9.67 6.06
CA ILE A 64 13.87 -9.43 6.46
C ILE A 64 13.76 -7.97 6.90
N GLY A 65 13.45 -7.08 5.96
CA GLY A 65 13.07 -5.72 6.22
C GLY A 65 11.54 -5.58 6.23
N HIS A 66 11.06 -4.43 6.66
CA HIS A 66 9.67 -4.03 6.59
C HIS A 66 9.60 -2.61 5.98
N PRO A 67 9.60 -2.47 4.63
CA PRO A 67 9.68 -1.18 3.95
C PRO A 67 8.32 -0.46 3.89
N ALA A 68 7.52 -0.59 4.92
CA ALA A 68 6.14 -0.14 4.99
C ALA A 68 5.78 0.35 6.39
N GLN A 69 4.61 0.95 6.51
CA GLN A 69 3.92 1.12 7.79
C GLN A 69 2.68 0.22 7.82
N ASP A 70 2.47 -0.46 8.95
CA ASP A 70 1.24 -1.17 9.23
C ASP A 70 0.31 -0.26 10.02
N ILE A 71 -0.93 -0.13 9.55
CA ILE A 71 -1.96 0.72 10.16
C ILE A 71 -3.03 -0.20 10.72
N PHE A 72 -3.08 -0.31 12.03
CA PHE A 72 -3.93 -1.25 12.75
C PHE A 72 -5.35 -0.72 12.95
N ILE A 73 -6.31 -1.64 12.95
CA ILE A 73 -7.71 -1.34 13.21
C ILE A 73 -8.20 -2.00 14.52
N TYR A 74 -9.38 -1.62 14.96
CA TYR A 74 -10.08 -2.29 16.05
C TYR A 74 -10.86 -3.49 15.48
N ASP A 75 -10.25 -4.65 15.53
CA ASP A 75 -10.80 -5.94 15.07
C ASP A 75 -10.23 -7.05 16.00
N GLY A 76 -10.82 -7.18 17.18
CA GLY A 76 -10.38 -8.12 18.21
C GLY A 76 -10.79 -9.56 17.92
N ASN A 77 -11.90 -9.76 17.21
CA ASN A 77 -12.40 -11.06 16.80
C ASN A 77 -11.79 -11.54 15.46
N GLN A 78 -11.05 -10.67 14.77
CA GLN A 78 -10.33 -10.94 13.52
C GLN A 78 -11.24 -11.36 12.35
N ASP A 79 -12.43 -10.80 12.28
CA ASP A 79 -13.38 -11.03 11.17
C ASP A 79 -13.18 -10.05 9.99
N GLY A 80 -12.27 -9.06 10.13
CA GLY A 80 -11.97 -8.06 9.10
C GLY A 80 -12.89 -6.83 9.15
N PHE A 81 -13.77 -6.73 10.14
CA PHE A 81 -14.65 -5.58 10.35
C PHE A 81 -14.20 -4.72 11.52
N ASP A 82 -14.62 -3.47 11.54
CA ASP A 82 -14.35 -2.55 12.66
C ASP A 82 -15.26 -2.87 13.84
N ASP A 83 -14.73 -3.30 14.97
CA ASP A 83 -15.48 -3.61 16.21
C ASP A 83 -16.34 -2.43 16.70
N ARG A 84 -16.00 -1.18 16.34
CA ARG A 84 -16.72 0.02 16.75
C ARG A 84 -18.00 0.26 15.95
N THR A 85 -17.99 -0.16 14.68
CA THR A 85 -19.08 0.10 13.72
C THR A 85 -19.77 -1.17 13.25
N GLY A 86 -19.13 -2.32 13.40
CA GLY A 86 -19.58 -3.60 12.87
C GLY A 86 -19.54 -3.71 11.34
N GLY A 87 -18.83 -2.79 10.67
CA GLY A 87 -18.81 -2.72 9.21
C GLY A 87 -17.40 -2.79 8.60
N PRO A 88 -17.33 -2.95 7.26
CA PRO A 88 -16.05 -2.95 6.55
C PRO A 88 -15.40 -1.58 6.61
N ILE A 89 -14.05 -1.57 6.58
CA ILE A 89 -13.27 -0.35 6.59
C ILE A 89 -12.84 -0.02 5.17
N GLU A 90 -13.15 1.20 4.73
CA GLU A 90 -12.70 1.68 3.43
C GLU A 90 -11.22 2.05 3.47
N VAL A 91 -10.49 1.53 2.47
CA VAL A 91 -9.13 1.93 2.14
C VAL A 91 -9.20 3.07 1.13
N LEU A 92 -8.54 4.18 1.46
CA LEU A 92 -8.57 5.42 0.69
C LEU A 92 -7.25 5.63 -0.04
N SER A 93 -7.33 6.18 -1.25
CA SER A 93 -6.13 6.65 -1.95
C SER A 93 -5.46 7.77 -1.16
N ILE A 94 -4.16 7.65 -0.87
CA ILE A 94 -3.43 8.69 -0.10
C ILE A 94 -3.34 10.02 -0.82
N ALA A 95 -3.43 10.04 -2.14
CA ALA A 95 -3.45 11.25 -2.97
C ALA A 95 -4.10 10.93 -4.32
N GLU A 96 -4.27 11.95 -5.15
CA GLU A 96 -4.68 11.73 -6.53
C GLU A 96 -3.64 10.90 -7.30
N GLY A 97 -4.10 9.92 -8.11
CA GLY A 97 -3.18 9.00 -8.77
C GLY A 97 -3.80 8.14 -9.86
N ILE A 98 -2.97 7.25 -10.39
CA ILE A 98 -3.33 6.29 -11.45
C ILE A 98 -3.10 4.87 -10.94
N VAL A 99 -4.09 4.01 -11.09
CA VAL A 99 -4.02 2.58 -10.72
C VAL A 99 -3.11 1.84 -11.70
N LEU A 100 -2.03 1.24 -11.19
CA LEU A 100 -1.04 0.55 -12.02
C LEU A 100 -1.16 -0.98 -12.00
N SER A 101 -1.69 -1.54 -10.92
CA SER A 101 -1.85 -2.98 -10.77
C SER A 101 -2.83 -3.29 -9.66
N THR A 102 -3.61 -4.34 -9.87
CA THR A 102 -4.53 -4.89 -8.87
C THR A 102 -4.41 -6.40 -8.81
N PHE A 103 -4.66 -6.97 -7.65
CA PHE A 103 -4.84 -8.40 -7.46
C PHE A 103 -5.90 -8.64 -6.38
N ALA A 104 -6.90 -9.47 -6.68
CA ALA A 104 -8.07 -9.69 -5.81
C ALA A 104 -8.48 -11.17 -5.69
N GLU A 105 -7.60 -12.10 -6.06
CA GLU A 105 -7.89 -13.53 -6.14
C GLU A 105 -7.13 -14.36 -5.08
N TRP A 106 -6.68 -13.72 -3.99
CA TRP A 106 -5.96 -14.47 -2.96
C TRP A 106 -6.92 -15.42 -2.21
N SER A 107 -6.44 -16.64 -2.01
CA SER A 107 -7.12 -17.68 -1.23
C SER A 107 -6.18 -18.30 -0.19
N PRO A 108 -6.68 -18.67 0.99
CA PRO A 108 -5.89 -19.41 1.97
C PRO A 108 -5.68 -20.89 1.57
N LEU A 109 -6.39 -21.39 0.58
CA LEU A 109 -6.30 -22.80 0.14
C LEU A 109 -5.01 -23.01 -0.65
N PRO A 110 -4.20 -24.04 -0.30
CA PRO A 110 -2.89 -24.27 -0.91
C PRO A 110 -2.88 -24.44 -2.42
N GLU A 111 -3.93 -25.01 -2.99
CA GLU A 111 -4.07 -25.30 -4.43
C GLU A 111 -4.60 -24.12 -5.24
N GLU A 112 -5.06 -23.05 -4.57
CA GLU A 112 -5.64 -21.89 -5.25
C GLU A 112 -4.55 -20.91 -5.74
N PRO A 113 -4.78 -20.25 -6.89
CA PRO A 113 -3.93 -19.18 -7.37
C PRO A 113 -3.75 -18.10 -6.30
N GLY A 114 -2.53 -17.60 -6.16
CA GLY A 114 -2.25 -16.51 -5.22
C GLY A 114 -2.04 -16.91 -3.76
N ASN A 115 -2.22 -18.18 -3.37
CA ASN A 115 -1.95 -18.65 -2.00
C ASN A 115 -0.58 -18.22 -1.47
N GLY A 116 0.46 -18.32 -2.29
CA GLY A 116 1.83 -17.91 -1.93
C GLY A 116 2.06 -16.40 -1.84
N ASN A 117 1.08 -15.57 -2.20
CA ASN A 117 1.21 -14.13 -2.14
C ASN A 117 1.14 -13.63 -0.68
N ARG A 118 2.27 -13.10 -0.19
CA ARG A 118 2.39 -12.64 1.21
C ARG A 118 1.53 -11.43 1.52
N GLY A 119 1.35 -10.54 0.54
CA GLY A 119 0.53 -9.34 0.66
C GLY A 119 -0.97 -9.60 0.47
N GLY A 120 -1.34 -10.81 0.00
CA GLY A 120 -2.74 -11.13 -0.31
C GLY A 120 -3.27 -10.32 -1.48
N ASN A 121 -4.51 -9.87 -1.39
CA ASN A 121 -5.07 -8.93 -2.33
C ASN A 121 -4.39 -7.57 -2.17
N TYR A 122 -4.10 -6.92 -3.28
CA TYR A 122 -3.34 -5.68 -3.27
C TYR A 122 -3.73 -4.71 -4.38
N LEU A 123 -3.28 -3.48 -4.22
CA LEU A 123 -3.44 -2.37 -5.15
C LEU A 123 -2.14 -1.56 -5.22
N TRP A 124 -1.69 -1.24 -6.45
CA TRP A 124 -0.63 -0.29 -6.70
C TRP A 124 -1.18 0.97 -7.35
N ILE A 125 -0.87 2.14 -6.78
CA ILE A 125 -1.23 3.45 -7.33
C ILE A 125 0.05 4.27 -7.51
N TYR A 126 0.22 4.87 -8.68
CA TYR A 126 1.21 5.92 -8.91
C TYR A 126 0.60 7.27 -8.55
N HIS A 127 1.26 8.03 -7.70
CA HIS A 127 0.90 9.39 -7.28
C HIS A 127 1.86 10.40 -7.89
N PRO A 128 1.55 10.98 -9.08
CA PRO A 128 2.48 11.86 -9.81
C PRO A 128 2.94 13.07 -9.01
N ALA A 129 2.02 13.75 -8.30
CA ALA A 129 2.33 14.94 -7.52
C ALA A 129 3.24 14.68 -6.31
N LEU A 130 3.32 13.43 -5.85
CA LEU A 130 4.16 13.00 -4.73
C LEU A 130 5.43 12.27 -5.20
N HIS A 131 5.55 11.96 -6.49
CA HIS A 131 6.62 11.16 -7.06
C HIS A 131 6.81 9.79 -6.38
N VAL A 132 5.71 9.12 -6.00
CA VAL A 132 5.74 7.81 -5.35
C VAL A 132 4.78 6.81 -5.97
N PHE A 133 5.15 5.53 -5.86
CA PHE A 133 4.24 4.40 -6.00
C PHE A 133 3.78 3.99 -4.61
N ALA A 134 2.48 3.83 -4.42
CA ALA A 134 1.90 3.35 -3.17
C ALA A 134 1.36 1.93 -3.36
N TYR A 135 1.73 1.04 -2.46
CA TYR A 135 1.25 -0.34 -2.38
C TYR A 135 0.38 -0.51 -1.15
N TYR A 136 -0.84 -0.93 -1.38
CA TYR A 136 -1.84 -1.23 -0.37
C TYR A 136 -2.07 -2.74 -0.37
N ALA A 137 -1.88 -3.41 0.76
CA ALA A 137 -2.00 -4.86 0.85
C ALA A 137 -2.94 -5.31 1.98
N HIS A 138 -3.23 -6.60 1.99
CA HIS A 138 -4.17 -7.27 2.89
C HIS A 138 -5.62 -6.84 2.67
N LEU A 139 -5.97 -6.51 1.43
CA LEU A 139 -7.29 -6.03 1.06
C LEU A 139 -8.32 -7.18 1.01
N GLN A 140 -9.57 -6.86 1.36
CA GLN A 140 -10.70 -7.78 1.16
C GLN A 140 -11.22 -7.67 -0.27
N GLU A 141 -11.47 -6.45 -0.73
CA GLU A 141 -12.03 -6.14 -2.05
C GLU A 141 -11.27 -4.97 -2.65
N VAL A 142 -11.01 -5.02 -3.96
CA VAL A 142 -10.48 -3.90 -4.76
C VAL A 142 -11.64 -3.31 -5.56
N LYS A 143 -11.85 -1.98 -5.48
CA LYS A 143 -13.01 -1.25 -6.05
C LYS A 143 -12.66 -0.39 -7.25
N VAL A 144 -11.46 -0.54 -7.79
CA VAL A 144 -10.94 0.28 -8.90
C VAL A 144 -10.28 -0.58 -9.95
N ASP A 145 -10.27 -0.09 -11.18
CA ASP A 145 -9.74 -0.79 -12.34
C ASP A 145 -8.32 -0.33 -12.69
N LEU A 146 -7.57 -1.19 -13.39
CA LEU A 146 -6.27 -0.87 -13.97
C LEU A 146 -6.39 0.36 -14.90
N GLY A 147 -5.48 1.32 -14.73
CA GLY A 147 -5.45 2.56 -15.50
C GLY A 147 -6.43 3.63 -15.03
N GLN A 148 -7.31 3.33 -14.07
CA GLN A 148 -8.25 4.30 -13.52
C GLN A 148 -7.52 5.44 -12.81
N ARG A 149 -7.94 6.69 -13.06
CA ARG A 149 -7.57 7.87 -12.27
C ARG A 149 -8.43 7.92 -11.03
N VAL A 150 -7.81 8.07 -9.86
CA VAL A 150 -8.49 8.14 -8.56
C VAL A 150 -8.16 9.46 -7.87
N ALA A 151 -9.14 10.02 -7.17
CA ALA A 151 -8.92 11.22 -6.37
C ALA A 151 -8.26 10.88 -5.03
N GLY A 152 -7.56 11.83 -4.43
CA GLY A 152 -7.10 11.71 -3.05
C GLY A 152 -8.30 11.59 -2.10
N GLY A 153 -8.25 10.64 -1.15
CA GLY A 153 -9.36 10.34 -0.24
C GLY A 153 -10.51 9.52 -0.85
N GLN A 154 -10.43 9.15 -2.15
CA GLN A 154 -11.40 8.24 -2.76
C GLN A 154 -11.25 6.83 -2.17
N ALA A 155 -12.37 6.17 -1.86
CA ALA A 155 -12.38 4.76 -1.50
C ALA A 155 -11.97 3.90 -2.71
N VAL A 156 -10.89 3.14 -2.57
CA VAL A 156 -10.29 2.32 -3.64
C VAL A 156 -10.36 0.82 -3.34
N ALA A 157 -10.59 0.47 -2.08
CA ALA A 157 -10.69 -0.91 -1.61
C ALA A 157 -11.44 -0.98 -0.28
N THR A 158 -11.66 -2.20 0.22
CA THR A 158 -11.93 -2.47 1.65
C THR A 158 -10.77 -3.22 2.26
N LEU A 159 -10.50 -2.96 3.54
CA LEU A 159 -9.49 -3.67 4.30
C LEU A 159 -9.96 -5.09 4.59
N GLY A 160 -9.01 -6.03 4.62
CA GLY A 160 -9.24 -7.42 4.96
C GLY A 160 -8.06 -8.04 5.71
N ARG A 161 -7.99 -9.35 5.63
CA ARG A 161 -6.94 -10.17 6.25
C ARG A 161 -6.28 -11.12 5.25
N THR A 162 -6.31 -10.79 3.96
CA THR A 162 -5.72 -11.62 2.91
C THR A 162 -4.18 -11.61 2.97
N GLY A 163 -3.55 -12.67 2.44
CA GLY A 163 -2.10 -12.84 2.45
C GLY A 163 -1.59 -13.65 3.64
N THR A 164 -0.51 -14.42 3.40
CA THR A 164 0.01 -15.39 4.37
C THR A 164 0.45 -14.77 5.72
N ASN A 165 0.77 -13.47 5.73
CA ASN A 165 1.15 -12.79 6.96
C ASN A 165 -0.07 -12.30 7.76
N ALA A 166 -1.04 -11.65 7.11
CA ALA A 166 -2.19 -11.05 7.76
C ALA A 166 -3.27 -12.08 8.11
N TYR A 167 -3.39 -13.16 7.34
CA TYR A 167 -4.36 -14.23 7.58
C TYR A 167 -4.12 -15.01 8.88
N ALA A 168 -2.86 -15.08 9.34
CA ALA A 168 -2.51 -15.82 10.55
C ALA A 168 -3.17 -15.18 11.80
N GLU A 169 -3.77 -15.99 12.67
CA GLU A 169 -4.41 -15.54 13.93
C GLU A 169 -3.52 -14.65 14.81
N ARG A 170 -2.20 -14.89 14.79
CA ARG A 170 -1.20 -14.08 15.52
C ARG A 170 -1.04 -12.66 15.00
N SER A 171 -1.58 -12.34 13.83
CA SER A 171 -1.43 -11.03 13.20
C SER A 171 -2.70 -10.20 13.41
N PRO A 172 -2.62 -9.05 14.10
CA PRO A 172 -3.75 -8.11 14.15
C PRO A 172 -4.11 -7.64 12.75
N THR A 173 -5.39 -7.33 12.53
CA THR A 173 -5.86 -6.78 11.25
C THR A 173 -5.27 -5.41 11.00
N HIS A 174 -4.65 -5.22 9.83
CA HIS A 174 -3.95 -3.99 9.48
C HIS A 174 -3.89 -3.75 7.97
N LEU A 175 -3.81 -2.49 7.58
CA LEU A 175 -3.39 -2.10 6.24
C LEU A 175 -1.86 -2.05 6.21
N HIS A 176 -1.25 -2.79 5.29
CA HIS A 176 0.17 -2.67 4.97
C HIS A 176 0.34 -1.64 3.85
N LEU A 177 0.88 -0.47 4.19
CA LEU A 177 1.14 0.62 3.24
C LEU A 177 2.63 0.79 3.02
N MET A 178 3.08 0.54 1.77
CA MET A 178 4.45 0.78 1.35
C MET A 178 4.50 1.89 0.31
N LEU A 179 5.48 2.77 0.43
CA LEU A 179 5.77 3.78 -0.57
C LEU A 179 7.14 3.53 -1.19
N LEU A 180 7.19 3.61 -2.52
CA LEU A 180 8.44 3.57 -3.26
C LEU A 180 8.61 4.88 -4.02
N ARG A 181 9.79 5.48 -3.94
CA ARG A 181 10.13 6.64 -4.73
C ARG A 181 10.16 6.26 -6.21
N ALA A 182 9.49 7.03 -7.05
CA ALA A 182 9.27 6.65 -8.45
C ALA A 182 10.56 6.65 -9.29
N GLU A 183 11.54 7.47 -8.90
CA GLU A 183 12.81 7.64 -9.65
C GLU A 183 13.72 6.42 -9.54
N ASP A 184 13.76 5.74 -8.41
CA ASP A 184 14.73 4.69 -8.12
C ASP A 184 14.16 3.48 -7.39
N MET A 185 12.84 3.44 -7.18
CA MET A 185 12.11 2.38 -6.47
C MET A 185 12.60 2.13 -5.04
N ARG A 186 13.25 3.11 -4.42
CA ARG A 186 13.66 2.97 -3.02
C ARG A 186 12.49 3.18 -2.09
N PRO A 187 12.39 2.37 -1.03
CA PRO A 187 11.37 2.56 -0.02
C PRO A 187 11.47 3.93 0.65
N VAL A 188 10.33 4.56 0.83
CA VAL A 188 10.16 5.83 1.56
C VAL A 188 9.28 5.57 2.77
N ASP A 189 9.65 6.12 3.92
CA ASP A 189 8.82 6.00 5.12
C ASP A 189 7.48 6.74 4.93
N PRO A 190 6.34 6.04 4.97
CA PRO A 190 5.03 6.68 4.89
C PRO A 190 4.71 7.60 6.07
N PHE A 191 5.32 7.38 7.25
CA PHE A 191 4.96 8.06 8.49
C PHE A 191 5.03 9.59 8.41
N PRO A 192 6.13 10.22 7.94
CA PRO A 192 6.19 11.67 7.82
C PRO A 192 5.11 12.26 6.90
N LEU A 193 4.81 11.55 5.80
CA LEU A 193 3.77 11.97 4.86
C LEU A 193 2.38 11.91 5.52
N LEU A 194 2.09 10.83 6.23
CA LEU A 194 0.79 10.62 6.88
C LEU A 194 0.57 11.54 8.08
N MET A 195 1.63 12.01 8.75
CA MET A 195 1.53 13.01 9.83
C MET A 195 0.90 14.33 9.37
N GLY A 196 1.06 14.70 8.11
CA GLY A 196 0.46 15.90 7.50
C GLY A 196 -0.84 15.63 6.73
N SER A 197 -1.38 14.42 6.79
CA SER A 197 -2.54 14.02 5.99
C SER A 197 -3.87 14.52 6.56
N HIS A 198 -4.86 14.68 5.68
CA HIS A 198 -6.25 14.94 6.06
C HIS A 198 -6.90 13.62 6.52
N GLU A 199 -7.49 13.63 7.72
CA GLU A 199 -8.28 12.48 8.20
C GLU A 199 -9.70 12.57 7.63
N SER A 200 -10.16 11.49 6.98
CA SER A 200 -11.54 11.36 6.48
C SER A 200 -12.40 10.72 7.56
N ARG A 201 -13.38 11.46 8.04
CA ARG A 201 -14.38 10.99 9.02
C ARG A 201 -15.44 10.11 8.35
#